data_b3f085b0062dabb4f1d55fdf7df7770e
#
_entry.id   b3f085b0062dabb4f1d55fdf7df7770e
#
_cell.length_a   1.000
_cell.length_b   1.000
_cell.length_c   1.000
_cell.angle_alpha   90.00
_cell.angle_beta   90.00
_cell.angle_gamma   90.00
#
_symmetry.space_group_name_H-M   'P 1'
#
loop_
_entity.id
_entity.type
_entity.pdbx_description
1 polymer ?
#
loop_
_entity_poly.entity_id
_entity_poly.type
_entity_poly.pdbx_seq_one_letter_code
_entity_poly.pdbx_strand_id
1 'polypeptide(L)'
;MQTINLDKLDLCDGQTLLDLGCGHGRHTHAAYFHKRCRAVGLDLGFEDVKITRAGFDANPDLEPQTGTPRRYDLSVGDALALPFADDSFDRLICSEVLEHIPDYQGALAEIWRITKPGGRIGISVPHRWPEQICWLFSEDYHNTPGGHVRIFRAADLRADFEALGFAYRGKHLKHGLHSPYWWLRCAIGVNNDRNIFVRAYKKLLEIEILKNPLPLRLASALADPLMGKSVVMYFDKPQDGPLDGPLDGPDSTA
;
A
#
# COMPACT_ATOMS: atom_id res chain seq x y z
N MET A 1 7.17 9.30 -3.58
CA MET A 1 7.85 7.98 -3.66
C MET A 1 6.78 6.90 -3.56
N GLN A 2 6.75 5.95 -4.49
CA GLN A 2 5.76 4.87 -4.54
C GLN A 2 6.23 3.65 -3.74
N THR A 3 5.34 3.07 -2.94
CA THR A 3 5.57 1.80 -2.25
C THR A 3 5.19 0.64 -3.17
N ILE A 4 3.98 0.69 -3.73
CA ILE A 4 3.49 -0.31 -4.68
C ILE A 4 4.05 -0.02 -6.08
N ASN A 5 4.59 -1.04 -6.74
CA ASN A 5 5.05 -0.94 -8.12
C ASN A 5 3.89 -1.21 -9.08
N LEU A 6 3.52 -0.21 -9.87
CA LEU A 6 2.38 -0.26 -10.80
C LEU A 6 2.59 -1.23 -11.97
N ASP A 7 3.85 -1.47 -12.37
CA ASP A 7 4.15 -2.48 -13.41
C ASP A 7 3.94 -3.90 -12.87
N LYS A 8 4.31 -4.16 -11.60
CA LYS A 8 4.02 -5.45 -10.94
C LYS A 8 2.52 -5.61 -10.64
N LEU A 9 1.80 -4.51 -10.42
CA LEU A 9 0.36 -4.50 -10.31
C LEU A 9 -0.32 -4.80 -11.66
N ASP A 10 0.44 -4.70 -12.77
CA ASP A 10 -0.02 -4.94 -14.14
C ASP A 10 -1.21 -4.02 -14.51
N LEU A 11 -1.09 -2.74 -14.14
CA LEU A 11 -2.09 -1.73 -14.45
C LEU A 11 -2.03 -1.41 -15.95
N CYS A 12 -3.18 -1.53 -16.63
CA CYS A 12 -3.34 -1.29 -18.06
C CYS A 12 -4.32 -0.14 -18.33
N ASP A 13 -4.26 0.38 -19.56
CA ASP A 13 -5.23 1.39 -20.02
C ASP A 13 -6.67 0.84 -20.00
N GLY A 14 -7.62 1.69 -19.64
CA GLY A 14 -9.04 1.34 -19.56
C GLY A 14 -9.48 0.67 -18.25
N GLN A 15 -8.53 0.27 -17.40
CA GLN A 15 -8.84 -0.37 -16.12
C GLN A 15 -9.28 0.65 -15.06
N THR A 16 -10.00 0.14 -14.05
CA THR A 16 -10.36 0.87 -12.83
C THR A 16 -9.49 0.38 -11.68
N LEU A 17 -8.80 1.32 -11.02
CA LEU A 17 -7.94 1.07 -9.86
C LEU A 17 -8.52 1.76 -8.64
N LEU A 18 -8.58 1.05 -7.50
CA LEU A 18 -8.83 1.65 -6.18
C LEU A 18 -7.51 1.79 -5.42
N ASP A 19 -7.27 2.97 -4.86
CA ASP A 19 -6.26 3.26 -3.84
C ASP A 19 -6.99 3.38 -2.49
N LEU A 20 -7.04 2.29 -1.74
CA LEU A 20 -7.72 2.18 -0.45
C LEU A 20 -6.80 2.71 0.66
N GLY A 21 -7.26 3.70 1.40
CA GLY A 21 -6.44 4.48 2.33
C GLY A 21 -5.47 5.37 1.55
N CYS A 22 -5.99 6.16 0.62
CA CYS A 22 -5.18 6.93 -0.32
C CYS A 22 -4.35 8.03 0.34
N GLY A 23 -4.70 8.46 1.56
CA GLY A 23 -4.05 9.56 2.27
C GLY A 23 -3.94 10.81 1.40
N HIS A 24 -2.73 11.31 1.19
CA HIS A 24 -2.45 12.46 0.32
C HIS A 24 -2.35 12.09 -1.18
N GLY A 25 -2.87 10.95 -1.62
CA GLY A 25 -3.03 10.57 -3.03
C GLY A 25 -1.78 10.08 -3.73
N ARG A 26 -0.75 9.65 -3.00
CA ARG A 26 0.53 9.23 -3.59
C ARG A 26 0.38 8.16 -4.68
N HIS A 27 -0.40 7.13 -4.44
CA HIS A 27 -0.64 6.05 -5.41
C HIS A 27 -1.76 6.40 -6.38
N THR A 28 -2.78 7.14 -5.94
CA THR A 28 -3.87 7.62 -6.80
C THR A 28 -3.33 8.50 -7.94
N HIS A 29 -2.51 9.52 -7.62
CA HIS A 29 -1.85 10.36 -8.61
C HIS A 29 -0.93 9.53 -9.51
N ALA A 30 -0.12 8.65 -8.89
CA ALA A 30 0.81 7.82 -9.65
C ALA A 30 0.09 6.93 -10.66
N ALA A 31 -1.00 6.27 -10.29
CA ALA A 31 -1.79 5.44 -11.18
C ALA A 31 -2.41 6.26 -12.33
N TYR A 32 -2.99 7.41 -12.01
CA TYR A 32 -3.59 8.33 -12.97
C TYR A 32 -2.60 8.78 -14.06
N PHE A 33 -1.37 9.14 -13.67
CA PHE A 33 -0.36 9.58 -14.63
C PHE A 33 0.40 8.43 -15.30
N HIS A 34 0.38 7.21 -14.70
CA HIS A 34 1.07 6.04 -15.26
C HIS A 34 0.32 5.44 -16.46
N LYS A 35 -1.01 5.35 -16.38
CA LYS A 35 -1.88 4.74 -17.41
C LYS A 35 -3.14 5.56 -17.65
N ARG A 36 -3.78 5.33 -18.79
CA ARG A 36 -5.11 5.89 -19.09
C ARG A 36 -6.20 5.06 -18.39
N CYS A 37 -6.24 5.16 -17.08
CA CYS A 37 -7.14 4.41 -16.22
C CYS A 37 -8.13 5.33 -15.48
N ARG A 38 -9.09 4.73 -14.81
CA ARG A 38 -9.91 5.38 -13.79
C ARG A 38 -9.26 5.12 -12.42
N ALA A 39 -8.62 6.13 -11.83
CA ALA A 39 -8.02 6.06 -10.51
C ALA A 39 -9.04 6.53 -9.45
N VAL A 40 -9.42 5.65 -8.54
CA VAL A 40 -10.33 5.96 -7.44
C VAL A 40 -9.52 6.00 -6.16
N GLY A 41 -9.54 7.13 -5.45
CA GLY A 41 -8.95 7.27 -4.11
C GLY A 41 -10.04 7.25 -3.05
N LEU A 42 -9.89 6.41 -2.04
CA LEU A 42 -10.77 6.38 -0.88
C LEU A 42 -9.95 6.45 0.40
N ASP A 43 -10.36 7.31 1.32
CA ASP A 43 -9.76 7.43 2.64
C ASP A 43 -10.84 7.68 3.70
N LEU A 44 -10.56 7.33 4.95
CA LEU A 44 -11.42 7.65 6.08
C LEU A 44 -11.35 9.15 6.42
N GLY A 45 -10.19 9.77 6.21
CA GLY A 45 -9.89 11.16 6.51
C GLY A 45 -10.36 12.10 5.41
N PHE A 46 -11.39 12.93 5.69
CA PHE A 46 -11.88 13.94 4.75
C PHE A 46 -10.78 14.93 4.33
N GLU A 47 -9.93 15.36 5.26
CA GLU A 47 -8.84 16.31 4.97
C GLU A 47 -7.77 15.67 4.06
N ASP A 48 -7.49 14.38 4.19
CA ASP A 48 -6.58 13.65 3.32
C ASP A 48 -7.11 13.60 1.88
N VAL A 49 -8.39 13.33 1.72
CA VAL A 49 -9.07 13.36 0.42
C VAL A 49 -9.02 14.75 -0.21
N LYS A 50 -9.17 15.82 0.57
CA LYS A 50 -9.01 17.20 0.08
C LYS A 50 -7.59 17.48 -0.40
N ILE A 51 -6.57 17.02 0.34
CA ILE A 51 -5.16 17.17 -0.07
C ILE A 51 -4.91 16.41 -1.37
N THR A 52 -5.44 15.20 -1.49
CA THR A 52 -5.38 14.42 -2.73
C THR A 52 -5.98 15.17 -3.90
N ARG A 53 -7.17 15.78 -3.72
CA ARG A 53 -7.82 16.60 -4.74
C ARG A 53 -6.96 17.79 -5.15
N ALA A 54 -6.45 18.53 -4.17
CA ALA A 54 -5.57 19.68 -4.43
C ALA A 54 -4.33 19.30 -5.24
N GLY A 55 -3.82 18.07 -5.06
CA GLY A 55 -2.71 17.54 -5.86
C GLY A 55 -3.07 17.37 -7.33
N PHE A 56 -4.28 16.93 -7.68
CA PHE A 56 -4.76 16.90 -9.06
C PHE A 56 -4.97 18.31 -9.62
N ASP A 57 -5.56 19.22 -8.84
CA ASP A 57 -5.79 20.61 -9.26
C ASP A 57 -4.47 21.34 -9.55
N ALA A 58 -3.42 21.06 -8.78
CA ALA A 58 -2.08 21.61 -8.97
C ALA A 58 -1.31 21.01 -10.15
N ASN A 59 -1.68 19.81 -10.60
CA ASN A 59 -1.04 19.09 -11.70
C ASN A 59 -2.09 18.63 -12.73
N PRO A 60 -2.70 19.56 -13.47
CA PRO A 60 -3.71 19.22 -14.46
C PRO A 60 -3.09 18.38 -15.57
N ASP A 61 -3.86 17.39 -16.05
CA ASP A 61 -3.47 16.62 -17.24
C ASP A 61 -3.62 17.48 -18.50
N LEU A 62 -2.50 17.91 -19.04
CA LEU A 62 -2.44 18.73 -20.26
C LEU A 62 -2.30 17.89 -21.54
N GLU A 63 -2.20 16.56 -21.43
CA GLU A 63 -2.13 15.70 -22.61
C GLU A 63 -3.49 15.64 -23.33
N PRO A 64 -3.48 15.64 -24.67
CA PRO A 64 -4.71 15.43 -25.44
C PRO A 64 -5.38 14.10 -25.04
N GLN A 65 -6.65 14.16 -24.68
CA GLN A 65 -7.43 12.99 -24.30
C GLN A 65 -7.86 12.19 -25.55
N THR A 66 -6.88 11.54 -26.22
CA THR A 66 -7.14 10.66 -27.35
C THR A 66 -7.28 9.21 -26.87
N GLY A 67 -8.30 8.49 -27.32
CA GLY A 67 -8.58 7.12 -26.86
C GLY A 67 -9.28 7.09 -25.50
N THR A 68 -8.94 6.12 -24.63
CA THR A 68 -9.50 6.01 -23.28
C THR A 68 -9.12 7.23 -22.43
N PRO A 69 -10.07 8.00 -21.89
CA PRO A 69 -9.75 9.16 -21.08
C PRO A 69 -9.23 8.73 -19.70
N ARG A 70 -8.28 9.48 -19.18
CA ARG A 70 -7.92 9.41 -17.75
C ARG A 70 -9.05 9.99 -16.92
N ARG A 71 -9.38 9.35 -15.82
CA ARG A 71 -10.36 9.84 -14.85
C ARG A 71 -9.88 9.59 -13.45
N TYR A 72 -10.27 10.46 -12.52
CA TYR A 72 -10.12 10.20 -11.10
C TYR A 72 -11.44 10.47 -10.38
N ASP A 73 -11.67 9.70 -9.31
CA ASP A 73 -12.75 9.90 -8.36
C ASP A 73 -12.17 9.83 -6.96
N LEU A 74 -12.71 10.63 -6.05
CA LEU A 74 -12.28 10.67 -4.67
C LEU A 74 -13.49 10.52 -3.75
N SER A 75 -13.37 9.69 -2.73
CA SER A 75 -14.44 9.43 -1.78
C SER A 75 -13.92 9.32 -0.36
N VAL A 76 -14.75 9.70 0.59
CA VAL A 76 -14.55 9.38 2.01
C VAL A 76 -15.32 8.11 2.31
N GLY A 77 -14.66 7.14 2.96
CA GLY A 77 -15.30 5.87 3.29
C GLY A 77 -14.48 5.02 4.24
N ASP A 78 -15.17 4.06 4.86
CA ASP A 78 -14.57 3.07 5.77
C ASP A 78 -14.19 1.81 4.99
N ALA A 79 -12.98 1.30 5.23
CA ALA A 79 -12.50 0.05 4.66
C ALA A 79 -13.32 -1.19 5.08
N LEU A 80 -14.08 -1.07 6.16
CA LEU A 80 -14.97 -2.13 6.66
C LEU A 80 -16.35 -2.15 5.99
N ALA A 81 -16.69 -1.09 5.22
CA ALA A 81 -17.98 -0.97 4.54
C ALA A 81 -17.80 -0.13 3.28
N LEU A 82 -17.12 -0.70 2.27
CA LEU A 82 -16.76 0.01 1.05
C LEU A 82 -18.01 0.33 0.20
N PRO A 83 -18.20 1.59 -0.23
CA PRO A 83 -19.41 2.02 -0.96
C PRO A 83 -19.37 1.63 -2.44
N PHE A 84 -18.88 0.44 -2.74
CA PHE A 84 -18.74 -0.08 -4.10
C PHE A 84 -19.48 -1.41 -4.24
N ALA A 85 -19.99 -1.68 -5.44
CA ALA A 85 -20.58 -2.98 -5.77
C ALA A 85 -19.47 -4.06 -5.81
N ASP A 86 -19.89 -5.31 -5.74
CA ASP A 86 -19.02 -6.46 -5.95
C ASP A 86 -18.32 -6.35 -7.31
N ASP A 87 -17.13 -6.91 -7.42
CA ASP A 87 -16.37 -7.02 -8.66
C ASP A 87 -16.24 -5.68 -9.45
N SER A 88 -15.95 -4.58 -8.73
CA SER A 88 -15.88 -3.23 -9.29
C SER A 88 -14.50 -2.84 -9.83
N PHE A 89 -13.43 -3.42 -9.29
CA PHE A 89 -12.07 -2.95 -9.56
C PHE A 89 -11.19 -4.02 -10.21
N ASP A 90 -10.49 -3.62 -11.29
CA ASP A 90 -9.50 -4.45 -11.97
C ASP A 90 -8.20 -4.52 -11.16
N ARG A 91 -7.87 -3.43 -10.46
CA ARG A 91 -6.66 -3.28 -9.66
C ARG A 91 -6.98 -2.61 -8.33
N LEU A 92 -6.28 -3.02 -7.27
CA LEU A 92 -6.43 -2.42 -5.95
C LEU A 92 -5.07 -2.22 -5.30
N ILE A 93 -4.90 -1.09 -4.65
CA ILE A 93 -3.78 -0.78 -3.77
C ILE A 93 -4.33 -0.59 -2.36
N CYS A 94 -3.69 -1.22 -1.37
CA CYS A 94 -3.90 -0.94 0.05
C CYS A 94 -2.51 -0.87 0.70
N SER A 95 -2.03 0.35 0.91
CA SER A 95 -0.63 0.59 1.27
C SER A 95 -0.50 1.28 2.61
N GLU A 96 0.03 0.58 3.62
CA GLU A 96 0.21 1.08 4.99
C GLU A 96 -1.14 1.49 5.61
N VAL A 97 -2.12 0.58 5.58
CA VAL A 97 -3.50 0.81 6.07
C VAL A 97 -3.94 -0.27 7.05
N LEU A 98 -3.72 -1.55 6.73
CA LEU A 98 -4.25 -2.69 7.50
C LEU A 98 -3.75 -2.72 8.94
N GLU A 99 -2.55 -2.22 9.20
CA GLU A 99 -1.97 -2.10 10.53
C GLU A 99 -2.72 -1.14 11.46
N HIS A 100 -3.53 -0.24 10.89
CA HIS A 100 -4.34 0.73 11.64
C HIS A 100 -5.77 0.25 11.92
N ILE A 101 -6.24 -0.80 11.20
CA ILE A 101 -7.62 -1.29 11.28
C ILE A 101 -7.71 -2.41 12.33
N PRO A 102 -8.43 -2.23 13.45
CA PRO A 102 -8.63 -3.29 14.45
C PRO A 102 -9.21 -4.57 13.86
N ASP A 103 -10.28 -4.48 13.08
CA ASP A 103 -10.86 -5.60 12.31
C ASP A 103 -10.34 -5.61 10.87
N TYR A 104 -9.04 -5.91 10.70
CA TYR A 104 -8.46 -5.98 9.35
C TYR A 104 -9.04 -7.13 8.52
N GLN A 105 -9.53 -8.20 9.13
CA GLN A 105 -10.13 -9.32 8.42
C GLN A 105 -11.43 -8.91 7.71
N GLY A 106 -12.25 -8.06 8.35
CA GLY A 106 -13.40 -7.41 7.69
C GLY A 106 -12.97 -6.58 6.47
N ALA A 107 -11.88 -5.83 6.59
CA ALA A 107 -11.33 -5.09 5.45
C ALA A 107 -10.82 -6.02 4.33
N LEU A 108 -10.20 -7.17 4.66
CA LEU A 108 -9.80 -8.16 3.65
C LEU A 108 -11.01 -8.74 2.91
N ALA A 109 -12.11 -9.00 3.62
CA ALA A 109 -13.35 -9.48 3.01
C ALA A 109 -13.94 -8.45 2.02
N GLU A 110 -13.91 -7.17 2.38
CA GLU A 110 -14.33 -6.09 1.48
C GLU A 110 -13.41 -5.96 0.26
N ILE A 111 -12.08 -6.06 0.45
CA ILE A 111 -11.10 -6.08 -0.64
C ILE A 111 -11.41 -7.25 -1.60
N TRP A 112 -11.70 -8.43 -1.07
CA TRP A 112 -12.09 -9.58 -1.88
C TRP A 112 -13.38 -9.29 -2.66
N ARG A 113 -14.42 -8.81 -1.99
CA ARG A 113 -15.72 -8.54 -2.57
C ARG A 113 -15.66 -7.60 -3.77
N ILE A 114 -14.94 -6.49 -3.62
CA ILE A 114 -14.91 -5.44 -4.67
C ILE A 114 -13.89 -5.70 -5.78
N THR A 115 -12.93 -6.63 -5.59
CA THR A 115 -11.95 -6.98 -6.61
C THR A 115 -12.60 -7.90 -7.64
N LYS A 116 -12.48 -7.59 -8.93
CA LYS A 116 -12.99 -8.42 -10.02
C LYS A 116 -12.28 -9.78 -10.07
N PRO A 117 -12.95 -10.85 -10.52
CA PRO A 117 -12.27 -12.05 -10.99
C PRO A 117 -11.18 -11.68 -12.02
N GLY A 118 -9.97 -12.23 -11.88
CA GLY A 118 -8.79 -11.82 -12.67
C GLY A 118 -8.16 -10.50 -12.23
N GLY A 119 -8.70 -9.85 -11.22
CA GLY A 119 -8.15 -8.62 -10.66
C GLY A 119 -6.87 -8.87 -9.86
N ARG A 120 -5.99 -7.86 -9.81
CA ARG A 120 -4.73 -7.91 -9.04
C ARG A 120 -4.69 -6.84 -7.98
N ILE A 121 -4.19 -7.22 -6.80
CA ILE A 121 -4.05 -6.31 -5.67
C ILE A 121 -2.59 -6.18 -5.25
N GLY A 122 -2.21 -4.99 -4.80
CA GLY A 122 -0.92 -4.70 -4.18
C GLY A 122 -1.12 -4.20 -2.75
N ILE A 123 -0.56 -4.93 -1.79
CA ILE A 123 -0.71 -4.66 -0.37
C ILE A 123 0.65 -4.33 0.21
N SER A 124 0.74 -3.29 1.05
CA SER A 124 1.92 -3.09 1.87
C SER A 124 1.58 -2.86 3.34
N VAL A 125 2.46 -3.35 4.19
CA VAL A 125 2.42 -3.14 5.64
C VAL A 125 3.85 -2.89 6.14
N PRO A 126 4.04 -2.29 7.32
CA PRO A 126 5.35 -2.12 7.93
C PRO A 126 6.09 -3.47 8.05
N HIS A 127 7.36 -3.48 7.67
CA HIS A 127 8.19 -4.67 7.79
C HIS A 127 8.52 -4.93 9.25
N ARG A 128 8.26 -6.15 9.70
CA ARG A 128 8.23 -6.52 11.11
C ARG A 128 9.47 -6.11 11.91
N TRP A 129 10.67 -6.53 11.49
CA TRP A 129 11.84 -6.30 12.32
C TRP A 129 12.31 -4.83 12.40
N PRO A 130 12.24 -4.00 11.32
CA PRO A 130 12.52 -2.58 11.45
C PRO A 130 11.50 -1.86 12.33
N GLU A 131 10.22 -2.28 12.28
CA GLU A 131 9.15 -1.71 13.10
C GLU A 131 9.30 -2.10 14.57
N GLN A 132 9.68 -3.35 14.87
CA GLN A 132 9.96 -3.79 16.23
C GLN A 132 11.09 -2.97 16.90
N ILE A 133 12.09 -2.54 16.12
CA ILE A 133 13.14 -1.65 16.63
C ILE A 133 12.56 -0.29 17.03
N CYS A 134 11.65 0.28 16.22
CA CYS A 134 10.98 1.53 16.58
C CYS A 134 10.17 1.38 17.87
N TRP A 135 9.43 0.30 18.03
CA TRP A 135 8.66 0.01 19.25
C TRP A 135 9.55 -0.20 20.48
N LEU A 136 10.73 -0.82 20.29
CA LEU A 136 11.68 -1.02 21.37
C LEU A 136 12.32 0.30 21.87
N PHE A 137 12.55 1.24 20.96
CA PHE A 137 13.21 2.50 21.29
C PHE A 137 12.27 3.62 21.75
N SER A 138 10.96 3.53 21.46
CA SER A 138 10.04 4.63 21.74
C SER A 138 8.62 4.15 22.03
N GLU A 139 8.24 4.28 23.31
CA GLU A 139 6.86 4.10 23.74
C GLU A 139 5.93 5.14 23.12
N ASP A 140 6.39 6.39 22.95
CA ASP A 140 5.64 7.46 22.30
C ASP A 140 5.30 7.11 20.85
N TYR A 141 6.21 6.44 20.14
CA TYR A 141 5.96 5.96 18.76
C TYR A 141 4.89 4.87 18.74
N HIS A 142 4.98 3.91 19.67
CA HIS A 142 4.03 2.81 19.77
C HIS A 142 2.63 3.30 20.18
N ASN A 143 2.57 4.25 21.14
CA ASN A 143 1.30 4.76 21.71
C ASN A 143 0.75 5.98 20.96
N THR A 144 1.28 6.32 19.79
CA THR A 144 0.75 7.46 19.00
C THR A 144 -0.71 7.22 18.63
N PRO A 145 -1.63 8.16 18.92
CA PRO A 145 -3.02 8.05 18.50
C PRO A 145 -3.14 7.89 16.99
N GLY A 146 -3.90 6.88 16.53
CA GLY A 146 -3.97 6.53 15.10
C GLY A 146 -2.73 5.81 14.56
N GLY A 147 -1.78 5.44 15.44
CA GLY A 147 -0.61 4.64 15.08
C GLY A 147 -0.93 3.17 14.79
N HIS A 148 0.13 2.37 14.66
CA HIS A 148 -0.01 0.96 14.33
C HIS A 148 -0.57 0.18 15.53
N VAL A 149 -1.74 -0.45 15.38
CA VAL A 149 -2.33 -1.30 16.43
C VAL A 149 -1.72 -2.71 16.41
N ARG A 150 -0.96 -3.06 15.36
CA ARG A 150 -0.27 -4.35 15.22
C ARG A 150 0.94 -4.27 14.29
N ILE A 151 1.81 -5.28 14.44
CA ILE A 151 2.89 -5.56 13.49
C ILE A 151 2.60 -6.90 12.82
N PHE A 152 2.36 -6.89 11.52
CA PHE A 152 2.12 -8.10 10.74
C PHE A 152 3.38 -8.95 10.57
N ARG A 153 3.21 -10.26 10.60
CA ARG A 153 4.12 -11.19 9.93
C ARG A 153 3.66 -11.35 8.49
N ALA A 154 4.54 -11.11 7.54
CA ALA A 154 4.20 -11.22 6.12
C ALA A 154 3.65 -12.61 5.73
N ALA A 155 4.10 -13.67 6.40
CA ALA A 155 3.60 -15.02 6.17
C ALA A 155 2.16 -15.20 6.65
N ASP A 156 1.80 -14.64 7.81
CA ASP A 156 0.45 -14.75 8.37
C ASP A 156 -0.53 -13.93 7.51
N LEU A 157 -0.18 -12.68 7.17
CA LEU A 157 -1.01 -11.85 6.30
C LEU A 157 -1.17 -12.47 4.89
N ARG A 158 -0.11 -13.11 4.36
CA ARG A 158 -0.21 -13.88 3.12
C ARG A 158 -1.23 -15.02 3.26
N ALA A 159 -1.16 -15.80 4.34
CA ALA A 159 -2.08 -16.90 4.58
C ALA A 159 -3.54 -16.43 4.70
N ASP A 160 -3.78 -15.26 5.31
CA ASP A 160 -5.12 -14.67 5.40
C ASP A 160 -5.69 -14.32 4.01
N PHE A 161 -4.86 -13.74 3.11
CA PHE A 161 -5.28 -13.50 1.72
C PHE A 161 -5.51 -14.80 0.94
N GLU A 162 -4.63 -15.79 1.10
CA GLU A 162 -4.78 -17.11 0.45
C GLU A 162 -6.02 -17.85 0.96
N ALA A 163 -6.37 -17.73 2.24
CA ALA A 163 -7.59 -18.31 2.82
C ALA A 163 -8.88 -17.71 2.24
N LEU A 164 -8.84 -16.45 1.78
CA LEU A 164 -9.95 -15.83 1.05
C LEU A 164 -10.01 -16.27 -0.43
N GLY A 165 -9.02 -17.01 -0.92
CA GLY A 165 -8.96 -17.49 -2.28
C GLY A 165 -8.03 -16.68 -3.21
N PHE A 166 -7.32 -15.67 -2.71
CA PHE A 166 -6.32 -14.97 -3.52
C PHE A 166 -5.10 -15.84 -3.81
N ALA A 167 -4.58 -15.75 -5.02
CA ALA A 167 -3.34 -16.40 -5.42
C ALA A 167 -2.15 -15.47 -5.22
N TYR A 168 -1.19 -15.84 -4.38
CA TYR A 168 0.03 -15.08 -4.13
C TYR A 168 0.95 -15.01 -5.35
N ARG A 169 1.47 -13.82 -5.67
CA ARG A 169 2.35 -13.56 -6.84
C ARG A 169 3.77 -13.16 -6.50
N GLY A 170 4.03 -12.82 -5.26
CA GLY A 170 5.38 -12.46 -4.83
C GLY A 170 5.41 -11.26 -3.92
N LYS A 171 6.59 -10.97 -3.38
CA LYS A 171 6.84 -9.83 -2.51
C LYS A 171 8.15 -9.13 -2.84
N HIS A 172 8.28 -7.91 -2.36
CA HIS A 172 9.55 -7.20 -2.28
C HIS A 172 9.53 -6.25 -1.08
N LEU A 173 10.70 -5.75 -0.71
CA LEU A 173 10.84 -4.75 0.33
C LEU A 173 11.08 -3.38 -0.29
N LYS A 174 10.66 -2.31 0.40
CA LYS A 174 10.82 -0.93 -0.02
C LYS A 174 11.22 -0.03 1.13
N HIS A 175 11.80 1.12 0.76
CA HIS A 175 12.13 2.19 1.69
C HIS A 175 13.22 1.81 2.70
N GLY A 176 14.27 1.12 2.26
CA GLY A 176 15.38 0.68 3.11
C GLY A 176 16.10 1.84 3.80
N LEU A 177 16.32 2.96 3.12
CA LEU A 177 16.91 4.15 3.73
C LEU A 177 16.01 4.84 4.77
N HIS A 178 14.71 4.53 4.79
CA HIS A 178 13.79 5.10 5.77
C HIS A 178 13.87 4.42 7.13
N SER A 179 14.26 3.14 7.21
CA SER A 179 14.35 2.42 8.49
C SER A 179 15.35 3.07 9.46
N PRO A 180 16.61 3.37 9.08
CA PRO A 180 17.54 4.06 9.98
C PRO A 180 17.10 5.46 10.38
N TYR A 181 16.36 6.16 9.51
CA TYR A 181 15.78 7.45 9.86
C TYR A 181 14.77 7.33 11.02
N TRP A 182 13.87 6.35 10.94
CA TRP A 182 12.88 6.13 11.99
C TRP A 182 13.53 5.63 13.27
N TRP A 183 14.55 4.77 13.21
CA TRP A 183 15.30 4.35 14.39
C TRP A 183 15.98 5.55 15.08
N LEU A 184 16.59 6.43 14.29
CA LEU A 184 17.19 7.66 14.78
C LEU A 184 16.14 8.56 15.47
N ARG A 185 14.97 8.72 14.87
CA ARG A 185 13.86 9.48 15.47
C ARG A 185 13.38 8.87 16.77
N CYS A 186 13.18 7.55 16.81
CA CYS A 186 12.76 6.84 18.02
C CYS A 186 13.80 6.97 19.14
N ALA A 187 15.10 6.88 18.82
CA ALA A 187 16.17 7.00 19.80
C ALA A 187 16.36 8.43 20.36
N ILE A 188 16.10 9.46 19.55
CA ILE A 188 16.29 10.88 19.95
C ILE A 188 15.00 11.48 20.55
N GLY A 189 13.85 10.89 20.23
CA GLY A 189 12.51 11.38 20.54
C GLY A 189 11.76 11.72 19.25
N VAL A 190 10.61 11.06 19.06
CA VAL A 190 9.82 11.10 17.80
C VAL A 190 9.43 12.51 17.39
N ASN A 191 9.21 13.39 18.37
CA ASN A 191 8.78 14.78 18.15
C ASN A 191 9.95 15.78 18.11
N ASN A 192 11.20 15.32 18.17
CA ASN A 192 12.37 16.19 18.20
C ASN A 192 12.85 16.58 16.80
N ASP A 193 12.05 17.36 16.08
CA ASP A 193 12.39 17.85 14.74
C ASP A 193 13.50 18.90 14.73
N ARG A 194 13.96 19.38 15.89
CA ARG A 194 15.05 20.36 16.01
C ARG A 194 16.43 19.73 15.97
N ASN A 195 16.53 18.41 16.20
CA ASN A 195 17.81 17.71 16.22
C ASN A 195 18.51 17.77 14.85
N ILE A 196 19.79 18.14 14.84
CA ILE A 196 20.55 18.34 13.60
C ILE A 196 20.70 17.06 12.77
N PHE A 197 20.87 15.90 13.40
CA PHE A 197 21.01 14.61 12.72
C PHE A 197 19.68 14.18 12.07
N VAL A 198 18.55 14.36 12.78
CA VAL A 198 17.21 14.10 12.24
C VAL A 198 16.94 14.98 11.03
N ARG A 199 17.26 16.27 11.11
CA ARG A 199 17.08 17.22 10.01
C ARG A 199 17.97 16.90 8.81
N ALA A 200 19.23 16.56 9.05
CA ALA A 200 20.16 16.21 7.99
C ALA A 200 19.71 14.94 7.26
N TYR A 201 19.30 13.92 8.03
CA TYR A 201 18.79 12.67 7.44
C TYR A 201 17.47 12.86 6.69
N LYS A 202 16.53 13.64 7.25
CA LYS A 202 15.29 14.03 6.57
C LYS A 202 15.57 14.67 5.22
N LYS A 203 16.54 15.59 5.18
CA LYS A 203 16.96 16.24 3.92
C LYS A 203 17.53 15.25 2.90
N LEU A 204 18.26 14.24 3.35
CA LEU A 204 18.75 13.17 2.47
C LEU A 204 17.58 12.39 1.86
N LEU A 205 16.58 12.02 2.65
CA LEU A 205 15.36 11.33 2.16
C LEU A 205 14.54 12.23 1.22
N GLU A 206 14.44 13.53 1.50
CA GLU A 206 13.80 14.48 0.58
C GLU A 206 14.51 14.52 -0.78
N ILE A 207 15.85 14.50 -0.79
CA ILE A 207 16.63 14.43 -2.03
C ILE A 207 16.42 13.10 -2.76
N GLU A 208 16.37 11.99 -2.02
CA GLU A 208 16.03 10.67 -2.58
C GLU A 208 14.65 10.70 -3.27
N ILE A 209 13.64 11.25 -2.60
CA ILE A 209 12.26 11.26 -3.10
C ILE A 209 12.11 12.19 -4.31
N LEU A 210 12.67 13.41 -4.23
CA LEU A 210 12.41 14.46 -5.20
C LEU A 210 13.35 14.41 -6.41
N LYS A 211 14.63 14.09 -6.19
CA LYS A 211 15.67 14.11 -7.22
C LYS A 211 16.13 12.73 -7.67
N ASN A 212 15.97 11.74 -6.79
CA ASN A 212 16.35 10.34 -7.02
C ASN A 212 17.72 10.16 -7.71
N PRO A 213 18.81 10.80 -7.21
CA PRO A 213 20.11 10.75 -7.86
C PRO A 213 20.67 9.32 -7.83
N LEU A 214 21.50 8.99 -8.83
CA LEU A 214 22.04 7.63 -9.00
C LEU A 214 22.67 7.04 -7.72
N PRO A 215 23.49 7.76 -6.93
CA PRO A 215 24.05 7.19 -5.69
C PRO A 215 22.98 6.78 -4.67
N LEU A 216 21.92 7.57 -4.49
CA LEU A 216 20.85 7.24 -3.56
C LEU A 216 19.97 6.10 -4.10
N ARG A 217 19.75 6.04 -5.43
CA ARG A 217 19.07 4.88 -6.04
C ARG A 217 19.80 3.58 -5.78
N LEU A 218 21.12 3.56 -5.94
CA LEU A 218 21.95 2.39 -5.66
C LEU A 218 21.93 2.03 -4.18
N ALA A 219 22.05 3.05 -3.31
CA ALA A 219 21.97 2.84 -1.86
C ALA A 219 20.59 2.26 -1.45
N SER A 220 19.48 2.79 -1.99
CA SER A 220 18.14 2.26 -1.75
C SER A 220 18.00 0.83 -2.28
N ALA A 221 18.49 0.55 -3.47
CA ALA A 221 18.43 -0.80 -4.06
C ALA A 221 19.19 -1.85 -3.22
N LEU A 222 20.29 -1.46 -2.57
CA LEU A 222 21.04 -2.32 -1.66
C LEU A 222 20.38 -2.42 -0.27
N ALA A 223 19.79 -1.32 0.22
CA ALA A 223 19.17 -1.28 1.53
C ALA A 223 17.77 -1.94 1.56
N ASP A 224 17.01 -1.83 0.46
CA ASP A 224 15.64 -2.37 0.38
C ASP A 224 15.57 -3.86 0.79
N PRO A 225 16.36 -4.80 0.23
CA PRO A 225 16.27 -6.20 0.59
C PRO A 225 16.74 -6.50 2.02
N LEU A 226 17.56 -5.63 2.61
CA LEU A 226 18.13 -5.83 3.94
C LEU A 226 17.24 -5.24 5.03
N MET A 227 16.84 -3.99 4.88
CA MET A 227 16.15 -3.21 5.90
C MET A 227 14.96 -2.40 5.38
N GLY A 228 14.33 -2.87 4.29
CA GLY A 228 13.14 -2.19 3.77
C GLY A 228 12.11 -1.97 4.87
N LYS A 229 11.61 -0.72 5.00
CA LYS A 229 10.62 -0.36 6.03
C LYS A 229 9.26 -0.99 5.75
N SER A 230 8.92 -1.17 4.49
CA SER A 230 7.64 -1.74 4.05
C SER A 230 7.87 -3.07 3.34
N VAL A 231 7.05 -4.06 3.67
CA VAL A 231 6.90 -5.28 2.87
C VAL A 231 5.70 -5.11 1.93
N VAL A 232 5.95 -5.33 0.65
CA VAL A 232 4.94 -5.25 -0.41
C VAL A 232 4.65 -6.64 -0.94
N MET A 233 3.38 -7.00 -1.04
CA MET A 233 2.90 -8.28 -1.58
C MET A 233 1.89 -8.04 -2.69
N TYR A 234 1.85 -8.95 -3.66
CA TYR A 234 0.90 -8.94 -4.76
C TYR A 234 0.11 -10.23 -4.78
N PHE A 235 -1.18 -10.11 -5.12
CA PHE A 235 -2.09 -11.25 -5.20
C PHE A 235 -3.04 -11.07 -6.38
N ASP A 236 -3.48 -12.17 -6.96
CA ASP A 236 -4.54 -12.18 -7.98
C ASP A 236 -5.78 -12.84 -7.41
N LYS A 237 -6.95 -12.26 -7.70
CA LYS A 237 -8.23 -12.97 -7.53
C LYS A 237 -8.40 -13.91 -8.74
N PRO A 238 -8.53 -15.23 -8.56
CA PRO A 238 -8.74 -16.16 -9.67
C PRO A 238 -9.95 -15.78 -10.53
N GLN A 239 -9.93 -16.13 -11.82
CA GLN A 239 -11.07 -15.88 -12.73
C GLN A 239 -12.25 -16.80 -12.43
N ASP A 240 -11.96 -18.04 -12.12
CA ASP A 240 -12.95 -18.98 -11.60
C ASP A 240 -12.98 -18.78 -10.07
N GLY A 241 -14.17 -18.61 -9.48
CA GLY A 241 -14.34 -18.37 -8.04
C GLY A 241 -13.53 -19.35 -7.18
N PRO A 242 -13.56 -19.26 -5.84
CA PRO A 242 -12.82 -20.19 -5.00
C PRO A 242 -13.09 -21.61 -5.47
N LEU A 243 -12.03 -22.42 -5.59
CA LEU A 243 -12.15 -23.81 -5.99
C LEU A 243 -13.03 -24.49 -4.93
N ASP A 244 -14.35 -24.45 -5.14
CA ASP A 244 -15.34 -25.19 -4.38
C ASP A 244 -15.16 -26.67 -4.72
N GLY A 245 -14.31 -27.34 -3.98
CA GLY A 245 -14.18 -28.78 -3.95
C GLY A 245 -13.64 -29.19 -2.59
N PRO A 246 -14.39 -30.01 -1.82
CA PRO A 246 -13.76 -30.69 -0.70
C PRO A 246 -12.60 -31.51 -1.28
N LEU A 247 -11.42 -31.39 -0.66
CA LEU A 247 -10.34 -32.33 -0.89
C LEU A 247 -10.90 -33.71 -0.56
N ASP A 248 -11.27 -34.47 -1.58
CA ASP A 248 -11.68 -35.86 -1.45
C ASP A 248 -10.57 -36.58 -0.68
N GLY A 249 -10.90 -36.94 0.54
CA GLY A 249 -10.05 -37.80 1.34
C GLY A 249 -9.85 -39.15 0.63
N PRO A 250 -8.75 -39.85 0.87
CA PRO A 250 -8.49 -41.12 0.22
C PRO A 250 -9.60 -42.09 0.51
N ASP A 251 -10.16 -42.61 -0.60
CA ASP A 251 -11.17 -43.66 -0.66
C ASP A 251 -10.78 -44.85 0.21
N SER A 252 -11.54 -45.06 1.26
CA SER A 252 -11.40 -46.26 2.10
C SER A 252 -12.25 -47.37 1.50
N THR A 253 -11.71 -48.07 0.50
CA THR A 253 -12.23 -49.37 0.07
C THR A 253 -11.11 -50.37 -0.11
N ALA A 254 -11.14 -51.32 0.78
CA ALA A 254 -10.79 -52.74 0.78
C ALA A 254 -9.92 -53.14 1.96
#